data_a96d44c39b344285ff83bbb8d96202cf
#
_entry.id   a96d44c39b344285ff83bbb8d96202cf
#
_cell.length_a   1.000
_cell.length_b   1.000
_cell.length_c   1.000
_cell.angle_alpha   90.00
_cell.angle_beta   90.00
_cell.angle_gamma   90.00
#
_symmetry.space_group_name_H-M   'P 1'
#
loop_
_entity.id
_entity.type
_entity.pdbx_description
1 polymer ?
#
loop_
_entity_poly.entity_id
_entity_poly.type
_entity_poly.pdbx_seq_one_letter_code
_entity_poly.pdbx_strand_id
1 'polypeptide(L)'
;MSVTRGKVLLVEDELPLLQLLERYLKRLGFDVQTHSSSVEALGEFEASPGRYDLVIADLGMPEISGDKMLTRMLEIQPDLLILICSGSPFYVSNLPNALEQQVGFLQKPFLPKMLAEEIEKLMAKKDISHG
;
A
#
# COMPACT_ATOMS: atom_id res chain seq x y z
N MET A 1 -25.18 -5.96 7.55
CA MET A 1 -23.82 -6.51 7.55
C MET A 1 -23.02 -5.88 6.45
N SER A 2 -21.91 -5.25 6.77
CA SER A 2 -21.08 -4.64 5.73
C SER A 2 -20.04 -5.65 5.23
N VAL A 3 -19.85 -5.65 3.91
CA VAL A 3 -18.82 -6.47 3.27
C VAL A 3 -17.69 -5.55 2.86
N THR A 4 -16.48 -5.82 3.34
CA THR A 4 -15.33 -5.00 2.96
C THR A 4 -14.81 -5.42 1.60
N ARG A 5 -14.23 -4.46 0.87
CA ARG A 5 -13.57 -4.73 -0.41
C ARG A 5 -12.18 -5.33 -0.22
N GLY A 6 -11.69 -5.35 1.01
CA GLY A 6 -10.39 -5.88 1.36
C GLY A 6 -9.77 -5.09 2.50
N LYS A 7 -8.62 -5.56 2.98
CA LYS A 7 -7.88 -4.93 4.06
C LYS A 7 -6.67 -4.20 3.52
N VAL A 8 -6.54 -2.92 3.88
CA VAL A 8 -5.47 -2.04 3.43
C VAL A 8 -4.62 -1.62 4.62
N LEU A 9 -3.31 -1.75 4.48
CA LEU A 9 -2.36 -1.16 5.42
C LEU A 9 -1.86 0.14 4.80
N LEU A 10 -2.10 1.25 5.48
CA LEU A 10 -1.71 2.59 5.01
C LEU A 10 -0.58 3.11 5.89
N VAL A 11 0.58 3.37 5.28
CA VAL A 11 1.77 3.81 5.99
C VAL A 11 2.19 5.19 5.44
N GLU A 12 2.04 6.22 6.28
CA GLU A 12 2.29 7.60 5.88
C GLU A 12 2.65 8.42 7.12
N ASP A 13 3.77 9.13 7.10
CA ASP A 13 4.22 9.90 8.26
C ASP A 13 3.61 11.31 8.35
N GLU A 14 3.06 11.83 7.26
CA GLU A 14 2.37 13.11 7.30
C GLU A 14 0.95 12.91 7.83
N LEU A 15 0.71 13.26 9.10
CA LEU A 15 -0.55 12.96 9.77
C LEU A 15 -1.81 13.49 9.08
N PRO A 16 -1.83 14.74 8.58
CA PRO A 16 -3.03 15.21 7.88
C PRO A 16 -3.35 14.39 6.63
N LEU A 17 -2.33 14.00 5.89
CA LEU A 17 -2.51 13.19 4.70
C LEU A 17 -2.97 11.77 5.07
N LEU A 18 -2.36 11.20 6.11
CA LEU A 18 -2.75 9.88 6.62
C LEU A 18 -4.24 9.84 6.96
N GLN A 19 -4.72 10.85 7.69
CA GLN A 19 -6.12 10.92 8.10
C GLN A 19 -7.06 11.12 6.91
N LEU A 20 -6.65 11.94 5.94
CA LEU A 20 -7.46 12.16 4.74
C LEU A 20 -7.58 10.88 3.92
N LEU A 21 -6.49 10.19 3.70
CA LEU A 21 -6.47 8.95 2.93
C LEU A 21 -7.24 7.85 3.64
N GLU A 22 -7.10 7.75 4.96
CA GLU A 22 -7.87 6.77 5.74
C GLU A 22 -9.36 6.94 5.53
N ARG A 23 -9.86 8.17 5.65
CA ARG A 23 -11.28 8.45 5.46
C ARG A 23 -11.74 8.11 4.06
N TYR A 24 -10.93 8.47 3.07
CA TYR A 24 -11.28 8.23 1.68
C TYR A 24 -11.35 6.73 1.38
N LEU A 25 -10.37 5.97 1.85
CA LEU A 25 -10.34 4.53 1.64
C LEU A 25 -11.52 3.81 2.31
N LYS A 26 -11.90 4.27 3.51
CA LYS A 26 -13.06 3.72 4.20
C LYS A 26 -14.35 3.99 3.41
N ARG A 27 -14.46 5.17 2.81
CA ARG A 27 -15.61 5.49 1.93
C ARG A 27 -15.66 4.59 0.72
N LEU A 28 -14.50 4.18 0.21
CA LEU A 28 -14.44 3.25 -0.92
C LEU A 28 -14.80 1.82 -0.54
N GLY A 29 -14.97 1.54 0.75
CA GLY A 29 -15.39 0.24 1.24
C GLY A 29 -14.29 -0.64 1.78
N PHE A 30 -13.08 -0.10 1.98
CA PHE A 30 -11.97 -0.88 2.53
C PHE A 30 -11.92 -0.83 4.05
N ASP A 31 -11.39 -1.91 4.63
CA ASP A 31 -10.99 -1.93 6.04
C ASP A 31 -9.55 -1.44 6.08
N VAL A 32 -9.29 -0.37 6.84
CA VAL A 32 -8.01 0.34 6.80
C VAL A 32 -7.33 0.33 8.16
N GLN A 33 -6.09 -0.11 8.18
CA GLN A 33 -5.22 0.02 9.34
C GLN A 33 -4.13 1.04 8.99
N THR A 34 -3.89 2.00 9.87
CA THR A 34 -2.91 3.07 9.60
C THR A 34 -1.72 2.97 10.53
N HIS A 35 -0.57 3.37 10.01
CA HIS A 35 0.65 3.57 10.81
C HIS A 35 1.39 4.78 10.27
N SER A 36 1.87 5.61 11.18
CA SER A 36 2.72 6.75 10.82
C SER A 36 4.21 6.39 10.91
N SER A 37 4.53 5.17 11.34
CA SER A 37 5.89 4.66 11.52
C SER A 37 6.08 3.41 10.67
N SER A 38 7.16 3.38 9.89
CA SER A 38 7.50 2.21 9.07
C SER A 38 7.91 1.02 9.93
N VAL A 39 8.57 1.28 11.06
CA VAL A 39 8.98 0.23 12.00
C VAL A 39 7.75 -0.46 12.59
N GLU A 40 6.78 0.33 13.04
CA GLU A 40 5.54 -0.23 13.61
C GLU A 40 4.72 -0.98 12.57
N ALA A 41 4.65 -0.43 11.35
CA ALA A 41 3.92 -1.08 10.26
C ALA A 41 4.52 -2.44 9.92
N LEU A 42 5.84 -2.49 9.80
CA LEU A 42 6.52 -3.74 9.48
C LEU A 42 6.37 -4.75 10.62
N GLY A 43 6.48 -4.31 11.87
CA GLY A 43 6.30 -5.19 13.02
C GLY A 43 4.92 -5.84 13.06
N GLU A 44 3.88 -5.06 12.81
CA GLU A 44 2.52 -5.59 12.76
C GLU A 44 2.35 -6.54 11.59
N PHE A 45 2.90 -6.20 10.43
CA PHE A 45 2.81 -7.05 9.24
C PHE A 45 3.48 -8.41 9.49
N GLU A 46 4.65 -8.40 10.11
CA GLU A 46 5.38 -9.62 10.43
C GLU A 46 4.64 -10.48 11.46
N ALA A 47 3.94 -9.83 12.39
CA ALA A 47 3.18 -10.55 13.43
C ALA A 47 1.92 -11.22 12.90
N SER A 48 1.36 -10.72 11.79
CA SER A 48 0.12 -11.25 11.22
C SER A 48 0.22 -11.37 9.70
N PRO A 49 1.04 -12.31 9.19
CA PRO A 49 1.21 -12.47 7.75
C PRO A 49 -0.12 -12.81 7.07
N GLY A 50 -0.32 -12.27 5.87
CA GLY A 50 -1.53 -12.56 5.11
C GLY A 50 -2.75 -11.75 5.49
N ARG A 51 -2.61 -10.84 6.46
CA ARG A 51 -3.74 -10.04 6.93
C ARG A 51 -4.20 -8.98 5.91
N TYR A 52 -3.27 -8.47 5.11
CA TYR A 52 -3.56 -7.34 4.22
C TYR A 52 -3.56 -7.76 2.75
N ASP A 53 -4.49 -7.18 1.99
CA ASP A 53 -4.59 -7.38 0.55
C ASP A 53 -3.76 -6.35 -0.22
N LEU A 54 -3.58 -5.17 0.36
CA LEU A 54 -2.91 -4.05 -0.27
C LEU A 54 -2.17 -3.23 0.78
N VAL A 55 -0.94 -2.84 0.46
CA VAL A 55 -0.18 -1.87 1.27
C VAL A 55 -0.03 -0.60 0.44
N ILE A 56 -0.39 0.53 1.03
CA ILE A 56 -0.18 1.86 0.44
C ILE A 56 0.88 2.54 1.30
N ALA A 57 2.00 2.91 0.71
CA ALA A 57 3.12 3.43 1.48
C ALA A 57 3.86 4.54 0.76
N ASP A 58 4.41 5.47 1.56
CA ASP A 58 5.36 6.46 1.09
C ASP A 58 6.77 5.87 1.19
N LEU A 59 7.63 6.19 0.22
CA LEU A 59 9.03 5.74 0.23
C LEU A 59 9.88 6.58 1.17
N GLY A 60 9.55 7.85 1.34
CA GLY A 60 10.36 8.79 2.10
C GLY A 60 10.14 8.74 3.62
N MET A 61 9.89 7.57 4.16
CA MET A 61 9.65 7.43 5.59
C MET A 61 10.96 7.51 6.39
N PRO A 62 10.94 8.14 7.58
CA PRO A 62 12.09 8.03 8.49
C PRO A 62 12.16 6.62 9.07
N GLU A 63 13.24 6.31 9.77
CA GLU A 63 13.54 5.00 10.37
C GLU A 63 13.86 3.96 9.28
N ILE A 64 12.87 3.18 8.83
CA ILE A 64 13.06 2.24 7.72
C ILE A 64 12.49 2.90 6.48
N SER A 65 13.27 2.97 5.41
CA SER A 65 12.77 3.52 4.14
C SER A 65 11.67 2.63 3.58
N GLY A 66 10.74 3.25 2.83
CA GLY A 66 9.60 2.52 2.29
C GLY A 66 9.98 1.34 1.41
N ASP A 67 11.03 1.49 0.60
CA ASP A 67 11.48 0.41 -0.28
C ASP A 67 12.00 -0.80 0.50
N LYS A 68 12.72 -0.57 1.59
CA LYS A 68 13.21 -1.66 2.46
C LYS A 68 12.06 -2.35 3.18
N MET A 69 11.12 -1.56 3.69
CA MET A 69 9.91 -2.09 4.34
C MET A 69 9.13 -2.98 3.38
N LEU A 70 8.88 -2.49 2.17
CA LEU A 70 8.10 -3.21 1.17
C LEU A 70 8.81 -4.46 0.68
N THR A 71 10.14 -4.41 0.55
CA THR A 71 10.94 -5.58 0.18
C THR A 71 10.75 -6.69 1.21
N ARG A 72 10.81 -6.33 2.49
CA ARG A 72 10.60 -7.31 3.56
C ARG A 72 9.18 -7.86 3.56
N MET A 73 8.18 -7.01 3.34
CA MET A 73 6.79 -7.43 3.26
C MET A 73 6.56 -8.42 2.11
N LEU A 74 7.20 -8.20 0.96
CA LEU A 74 7.11 -9.11 -0.18
C LEU A 74 7.80 -10.45 0.08
N GLU A 75 8.84 -10.48 0.89
CA GLU A 75 9.45 -11.74 1.30
C GLU A 75 8.47 -12.58 2.12
N ILE A 76 7.68 -11.91 2.96
CA ILE A 76 6.68 -12.58 3.82
C ILE A 76 5.44 -12.97 3.03
N GLN A 77 4.99 -12.09 2.13
CA GLN A 77 3.76 -12.28 1.36
C GLN A 77 4.03 -11.93 -0.12
N PRO A 78 4.50 -12.89 -0.91
CA PRO A 78 4.92 -12.63 -2.29
C PRO A 78 3.82 -12.12 -3.23
N ASP A 79 2.56 -12.36 -2.92
CA ASP A 79 1.43 -11.92 -3.76
C ASP A 79 0.82 -10.59 -3.33
N LEU A 80 1.47 -9.89 -2.40
CA LEU A 80 0.97 -8.61 -1.87
C LEU A 80 0.86 -7.55 -2.96
N LEU A 81 -0.26 -6.84 -3.00
CA LEU A 81 -0.41 -5.67 -3.86
C LEU A 81 0.16 -4.46 -3.14
N ILE A 82 0.87 -3.61 -3.90
CA ILE A 82 1.56 -2.45 -3.35
C ILE A 82 1.22 -1.22 -4.18
N LEU A 83 0.84 -0.14 -3.50
CA LEU A 83 0.69 1.17 -4.13
C LEU A 83 1.64 2.14 -3.43
N ILE A 84 2.57 2.67 -4.18
CA ILE A 84 3.57 3.60 -3.67
C ILE A 84 3.12 5.03 -3.96
N CYS A 85 3.07 5.87 -2.92
CA CYS A 85 2.71 7.28 -3.03
C CYS A 85 3.93 8.10 -2.59
N SER A 86 4.60 8.77 -3.52
CA SER A 86 5.84 9.47 -3.22
C SER A 86 6.00 10.73 -4.04
N GLY A 87 6.76 11.68 -3.52
CA GLY A 87 7.14 12.88 -4.25
C GLY A 87 8.30 12.66 -5.20
N SER A 88 8.99 11.52 -5.09
CA SER A 88 10.14 11.18 -5.92
C SER A 88 9.80 10.04 -6.89
N PRO A 89 10.46 9.98 -8.05
CA PRO A 89 10.25 8.88 -8.99
C PRO A 89 10.59 7.53 -8.36
N PHE A 90 9.90 6.49 -8.83
CA PHE A 90 10.10 5.14 -8.35
C PHE A 90 10.18 4.16 -9.51
N TYR A 91 11.05 3.17 -9.40
CA TYR A 91 11.18 2.09 -10.39
C TYR A 91 10.95 0.74 -9.71
N VAL A 92 10.15 -0.13 -10.35
CA VAL A 92 9.83 -1.46 -9.81
C VAL A 92 11.10 -2.28 -9.54
N SER A 93 12.17 -2.03 -10.30
CA SER A 93 13.46 -2.70 -10.09
C SER A 93 14.05 -2.46 -8.70
N ASN A 94 13.55 -1.46 -7.97
CA ASN A 94 13.97 -1.21 -6.58
C ASN A 94 13.30 -2.16 -5.58
N LEU A 95 12.35 -2.98 -6.04
CA LEU A 95 11.70 -4.01 -5.22
C LEU A 95 11.99 -5.38 -5.84
N PRO A 96 13.08 -6.04 -5.42
CA PRO A 96 13.61 -7.22 -6.13
C PRO A 96 12.64 -8.37 -6.37
N ASN A 97 11.68 -8.59 -5.49
CA ASN A 97 10.76 -9.71 -5.61
C ASN A 97 9.37 -9.30 -6.12
N ALA A 98 9.22 -8.05 -6.55
CA ALA A 98 7.93 -7.56 -7.03
C ALA A 98 7.79 -7.78 -8.54
N LEU A 99 6.55 -8.08 -8.94
CA LEU A 99 6.17 -8.10 -10.35
C LEU A 99 5.52 -6.76 -10.70
N GLU A 100 5.66 -6.30 -11.93
CA GLU A 100 5.08 -5.02 -12.35
C GLU A 100 3.59 -4.92 -12.07
N GLN A 101 2.84 -6.01 -12.28
CA GLN A 101 1.40 -6.01 -12.06
C GLN A 101 1.01 -5.92 -10.59
N GLN A 102 1.95 -6.11 -9.66
CA GLN A 102 1.69 -6.00 -8.22
C GLN A 102 1.87 -4.59 -7.69
N VAL A 103 2.57 -3.73 -8.43
CA VAL A 103 3.01 -2.43 -7.92
C VAL A 103 2.40 -1.31 -8.74
N GLY A 104 1.70 -0.40 -8.06
CA GLY A 104 1.25 0.85 -8.63
C GLY A 104 2.05 2.00 -8.06
N PHE A 105 2.03 3.12 -8.74
CA PHE A 105 2.73 4.32 -8.30
C PHE A 105 1.85 5.54 -8.49
N LEU A 106 1.88 6.43 -7.51
CA LEU A 106 1.13 7.67 -7.55
C LEU A 106 2.03 8.78 -7.04
N GLN A 107 2.35 9.75 -7.90
CA GLN A 107 3.25 10.84 -7.51
C GLN A 107 2.51 11.91 -6.72
N LYS A 108 3.09 12.33 -5.61
CA LYS A 108 2.57 13.43 -4.81
C LYS A 108 2.88 14.77 -5.47
N PRO A 109 1.99 15.75 -5.39
CA PRO A 109 0.64 15.67 -4.83
C PRO A 109 -0.34 15.02 -5.82
N PHE A 110 -1.35 14.33 -5.29
CA PHE A 110 -2.36 13.68 -6.12
C PHE A 110 -3.76 13.94 -5.56
N LEU A 111 -4.76 13.77 -6.43
CA LEU A 111 -6.17 13.86 -6.01
C LEU A 111 -6.65 12.50 -5.52
N PRO A 112 -7.57 12.45 -4.54
CA PRO A 112 -8.11 11.17 -4.06
C PRO A 112 -8.68 10.29 -5.17
N LYS A 113 -9.27 10.87 -6.21
CA LYS A 113 -9.78 10.13 -7.35
C LYS A 113 -8.69 9.32 -8.04
N MET A 114 -7.47 9.86 -8.11
CA MET A 114 -6.33 9.16 -8.72
C MET A 114 -5.93 7.95 -7.90
N LEU A 115 -6.03 8.05 -6.57
CA LEU A 115 -5.79 6.91 -5.68
C LEU A 115 -6.77 5.78 -5.97
N ALA A 116 -8.06 6.10 -6.07
CA ALA A 116 -9.09 5.11 -6.37
C ALA A 116 -8.82 4.42 -7.70
N GLU A 117 -8.44 5.19 -8.72
CA GLU A 117 -8.15 4.64 -10.06
C GLU A 117 -6.98 3.65 -10.03
N GLU A 118 -5.91 3.98 -9.30
CA GLU A 118 -4.75 3.10 -9.19
C GLU A 118 -5.08 1.82 -8.43
N ILE A 119 -5.88 1.92 -7.37
CA ILE A 119 -6.31 0.75 -6.62
C ILE A 119 -7.13 -0.19 -7.51
N GLU A 120 -8.06 0.37 -8.29
CA GLU A 120 -8.88 -0.44 -9.19
C GLU A 120 -8.03 -1.17 -10.24
N LYS A 121 -7.02 -0.50 -10.77
CA LYS A 121 -6.09 -1.13 -11.72
C LYS A 121 -5.36 -2.30 -11.11
N LEU A 122 -4.85 -2.15 -9.88
CA LEU A 122 -4.13 -3.21 -9.19
C LEU A 122 -5.04 -4.40 -8.91
N MET A 123 -6.24 -4.16 -8.42
CA MET A 123 -7.19 -5.22 -8.10
C MET A 123 -7.68 -5.95 -9.34
N ALA A 124 -7.88 -5.24 -10.45
CA ALA A 124 -8.29 -5.85 -11.72
C ALA A 124 -7.22 -6.79 -12.25
N LYS A 125 -5.95 -6.41 -12.14
CA LYS A 125 -4.84 -7.26 -12.57
C LYS A 125 -4.74 -8.53 -11.74
N LYS A 126 -4.96 -8.42 -10.43
CA LYS A 126 -4.95 -9.58 -9.53
C LYS A 126 -6.09 -10.54 -9.88
N ASP A 127 -7.29 -10.02 -10.14
CA ASP A 127 -8.45 -10.83 -10.53
C ASP A 127 -8.19 -11.57 -11.84
N ILE A 128 -7.59 -10.90 -12.81
CA ILE A 128 -7.24 -11.51 -14.09
C ILE A 128 -6.24 -12.63 -13.92
N SER A 129 -5.23 -12.42 -13.07
CA SER A 129 -4.18 -13.42 -12.86
C SER A 129 -4.69 -14.64 -12.09
N HIS A 130 -5.81 -14.53 -11.40
CA HIS A 130 -6.46 -15.62 -10.69
C HIS A 130 -7.52 -16.33 -11.54
N GLY A 131 -7.92 -15.69 -12.59
CA GLY A 131 -8.89 -16.25 -13.53
C GLY A 131 -8.25 -17.21 -14.49
#